data_463aa37b5d755ae470fb37fea96efe84
#
_entry.id   463aa37b5d755ae470fb37fea96efe84
#
_cell.length_a   1.000
_cell.length_b   1.000
_cell.length_c   1.000
_cell.angle_alpha   90.00
_cell.angle_beta   90.00
_cell.angle_gamma   90.00
#
_symmetry.space_group_name_H-M   'P 1'
#
loop_
_entity.id
_entity.type
_entity.pdbx_description
1 polymer ?
#
loop_
_entity_poly.entity_id
_entity_poly.type
_entity_poly.pdbx_seq_one_letter_code
_entity_poly.pdbx_strand_id
1 'polypeptide(L)'
;MATRKNKSKLRIRLWQAKDIPAIVECHRAAYPEYPESAYYTVRYYEMQFAAFPEGQYLAEVDGLVAGYATALIVQLDDESHWYTYEEITGGGTFSTHDPSGDTLYGADIAVRPEYRRHGISRQLYEKRIGIMKRYNLRRMIAYGRIPGYTKIAGKMTAEEYVQKVITGEMTDPSLSAHLRAGYTVRRVLLDFLWDDSSLNYSTLLEMANTGYQPEKRRIAAAPLQRVVRRVRVCAAQWCMRPIHSWEEFER
;
A
#
# COMPACT_ATOMS: atom_id res chain seq x y z
N MET A 1 25.41 -40.21 -8.91
CA MET A 1 24.23 -40.08 -8.05
C MET A 1 23.73 -38.62 -8.16
N ALA A 2 22.61 -38.38 -8.82
CA ALA A 2 22.05 -37.06 -8.93
C ALA A 2 21.31 -36.72 -7.62
N THR A 3 21.82 -35.76 -6.89
CA THR A 3 21.17 -35.20 -5.70
C THR A 3 19.82 -34.59 -6.10
N ARG A 4 18.71 -35.22 -5.70
CA ARG A 4 17.38 -34.63 -5.79
C ARG A 4 17.42 -33.29 -5.05
N LYS A 5 17.42 -32.16 -5.78
CA LYS A 5 17.13 -30.84 -5.21
C LYS A 5 15.76 -30.94 -4.53
N ASN A 6 15.77 -30.98 -3.22
CA ASN A 6 14.54 -30.88 -2.43
C ASN A 6 13.83 -29.58 -2.86
N LYS A 7 12.67 -29.68 -3.50
CA LYS A 7 11.89 -28.49 -3.86
C LYS A 7 11.53 -27.79 -2.56
N SER A 8 12.05 -26.58 -2.36
CA SER A 8 11.68 -25.72 -1.22
C SER A 8 10.16 -25.64 -1.11
N LYS A 9 9.62 -25.91 0.08
CA LYS A 9 8.18 -26.05 0.31
C LYS A 9 7.59 -24.67 0.62
N LEU A 10 7.02 -24.02 -0.38
CA LEU A 10 6.24 -22.79 -0.19
C LEU A 10 4.86 -23.12 0.41
N ARG A 11 4.51 -22.41 1.48
CA ARG A 11 3.21 -22.48 2.16
C ARG A 11 2.68 -21.08 2.42
N ILE A 12 1.43 -20.81 2.01
CA ILE A 12 0.72 -19.57 2.36
C ILE A 12 -0.29 -19.87 3.45
N ARG A 13 -0.22 -19.13 4.55
CA ARG A 13 -1.11 -19.33 5.71
C ARG A 13 -1.41 -18.00 6.42
N LEU A 14 -2.42 -18.02 7.27
CA LEU A 14 -2.66 -16.91 8.21
C LEU A 14 -1.50 -16.76 9.20
N TRP A 15 -1.33 -15.54 9.68
CA TRP A 15 -0.40 -15.28 10.79
C TRP A 15 -0.83 -15.99 12.06
N GLN A 16 0.12 -16.19 12.90
CA GLN A 16 -0.01 -16.47 14.32
C GLN A 16 0.77 -15.39 15.08
N ALA A 17 0.40 -15.08 16.31
CA ALA A 17 1.09 -14.03 17.08
C ALA A 17 2.62 -14.27 17.17
N LYS A 18 3.05 -15.52 17.26
CA LYS A 18 4.48 -15.90 17.28
C LYS A 18 5.26 -15.58 15.99
N ASP A 19 4.56 -15.35 14.87
CA ASP A 19 5.19 -15.04 13.58
C ASP A 19 5.59 -13.57 13.47
N ILE A 20 5.03 -12.69 14.31
CA ILE A 20 5.18 -11.24 14.20
C ILE A 20 6.64 -10.78 14.16
N PRO A 21 7.55 -11.27 15.03
CA PRO A 21 8.96 -10.90 14.93
C PRO A 21 9.58 -11.21 13.56
N ALA A 22 9.28 -12.38 13.00
CA ALA A 22 9.79 -12.78 11.68
C ALA A 22 9.17 -11.97 10.53
N ILE A 23 7.93 -11.46 10.71
CA ILE A 23 7.29 -10.55 9.77
C ILE A 23 7.99 -9.17 9.77
N VAL A 24 8.35 -8.65 10.94
CA VAL A 24 9.15 -7.41 11.06
C VAL A 24 10.48 -7.56 10.33
N GLU A 25 11.17 -8.69 10.52
CA GLU A 25 12.43 -8.97 9.80
C GLU A 25 12.21 -9.08 8.28
N CYS A 26 11.11 -9.71 7.85
CA CYS A 26 10.75 -9.79 6.44
C CYS A 26 10.48 -8.41 5.84
N HIS A 27 9.80 -7.52 6.58
CA HIS A 27 9.58 -6.13 6.16
C HIS A 27 10.90 -5.39 5.95
N ARG A 28 11.79 -5.41 6.94
CA ARG A 28 13.11 -4.79 6.86
C ARG A 28 13.93 -5.30 5.66
N ALA A 29 13.92 -6.62 5.45
CA ALA A 29 14.61 -7.22 4.32
C ALA A 29 14.02 -6.83 2.96
N ALA A 30 12.70 -6.60 2.90
CA ALA A 30 12.01 -6.22 1.67
C ALA A 30 12.23 -4.76 1.25
N TYR A 31 12.49 -3.86 2.23
CA TYR A 31 12.65 -2.42 2.05
C TYR A 31 13.92 -1.88 2.72
N PRO A 32 15.11 -2.37 2.33
CA PRO A 32 16.37 -2.01 3.01
C PRO A 32 16.73 -0.53 2.88
N GLU A 33 16.09 0.18 1.94
CA GLU A 33 16.29 1.60 1.70
C GLU A 33 15.54 2.52 2.67
N TYR A 34 14.62 1.97 3.47
CA TYR A 34 13.82 2.79 4.39
C TYR A 34 14.64 3.26 5.59
N PRO A 35 14.45 4.50 6.05
CA PRO A 35 15.03 4.97 7.30
C PRO A 35 14.44 4.18 8.48
N GLU A 36 15.21 4.06 9.57
CA GLU A 36 14.81 3.27 10.74
C GLU A 36 13.44 3.70 11.31
N SER A 37 13.12 5.00 11.23
CA SER A 37 11.85 5.55 11.69
C SER A 37 10.62 5.15 10.84
N ALA A 38 10.83 4.64 9.63
CA ALA A 38 9.75 4.23 8.73
C ALA A 38 9.35 2.76 8.91
N TYR A 39 10.14 1.99 9.68
CA TYR A 39 9.78 0.59 9.91
C TYR A 39 8.75 0.46 11.04
N TYR A 40 7.73 -0.34 10.77
CA TYR A 40 6.80 -0.74 11.82
C TYR A 40 7.47 -1.66 12.83
N THR A 41 7.23 -1.39 14.10
CA THR A 41 7.68 -2.22 15.21
C THR A 41 6.75 -3.44 15.40
N VAL A 42 7.18 -4.40 16.21
CA VAL A 42 6.35 -5.54 16.64
C VAL A 42 4.97 -5.08 17.11
N ARG A 43 4.89 -4.00 17.89
CA ARG A 43 3.62 -3.45 18.43
C ARG A 43 2.61 -3.10 17.33
N TYR A 44 3.04 -2.50 16.22
CA TYR A 44 2.13 -2.19 15.11
C TYR A 44 1.54 -3.44 14.49
N TYR A 45 2.36 -4.45 14.24
CA TYR A 45 1.87 -5.72 13.69
C TYR A 45 0.98 -6.51 14.67
N GLU A 46 1.22 -6.41 15.98
CA GLU A 46 0.31 -6.92 17.01
C GLU A 46 -1.06 -6.25 16.95
N MET A 47 -1.11 -4.92 16.79
CA MET A 47 -2.36 -4.17 16.65
C MET A 47 -3.09 -4.52 15.35
N GLN A 48 -2.39 -4.63 14.22
CA GLN A 48 -2.95 -5.06 12.95
C GLN A 48 -3.53 -6.48 13.05
N PHE A 49 -2.79 -7.39 13.67
CA PHE A 49 -3.24 -8.75 13.90
C PHE A 49 -4.46 -8.83 14.80
N ALA A 50 -4.49 -8.05 15.88
CA ALA A 50 -5.63 -8.00 16.79
C ALA A 50 -6.89 -7.40 16.13
N ALA A 51 -6.71 -6.41 15.23
CA ALA A 51 -7.82 -5.77 14.53
C ALA A 51 -8.50 -6.72 13.53
N PHE A 52 -7.74 -7.45 12.71
CA PHE A 52 -8.28 -8.34 11.68
C PHE A 52 -7.34 -9.52 11.36
N PRO A 53 -7.29 -10.56 12.23
CA PRO A 53 -6.39 -11.70 12.02
C PRO A 53 -6.63 -12.44 10.71
N GLU A 54 -7.87 -12.52 10.23
CA GLU A 54 -8.22 -13.19 8.96
C GLU A 54 -7.74 -12.45 7.72
N GLY A 55 -7.33 -11.18 7.87
CA GLY A 55 -6.77 -10.35 6.82
C GLY A 55 -5.26 -10.50 6.65
N GLN A 56 -4.59 -11.20 7.57
CA GLN A 56 -3.13 -11.22 7.67
C GLN A 56 -2.57 -12.57 7.20
N TYR A 57 -1.86 -12.56 6.07
CA TYR A 57 -1.26 -13.77 5.47
C TYR A 57 0.26 -13.65 5.40
N LEU A 58 0.94 -14.79 5.52
CA LEU A 58 2.37 -14.91 5.25
C LEU A 58 2.65 -16.05 4.28
N ALA A 59 3.80 -15.95 3.64
CA ALA A 59 4.43 -16.97 2.82
C ALA A 59 5.64 -17.52 3.58
N GLU A 60 5.63 -18.80 3.87
CA GLU A 60 6.69 -19.53 4.52
C GLU A 60 7.41 -20.44 3.52
N VAL A 61 8.72 -20.37 3.48
CA VAL A 61 9.56 -21.24 2.68
C VAL A 61 10.57 -21.92 3.62
N ASP A 62 10.46 -23.24 3.77
CA ASP A 62 11.34 -24.04 4.63
C ASP A 62 11.45 -23.50 6.07
N GLY A 63 10.34 -22.99 6.62
CA GLY A 63 10.27 -22.43 7.97
C GLY A 63 10.61 -20.93 8.08
N LEU A 64 11.10 -20.29 7.01
CA LEU A 64 11.39 -18.86 6.98
C LEU A 64 10.18 -18.06 6.44
N VAL A 65 9.85 -16.93 7.05
CA VAL A 65 8.88 -15.98 6.50
C VAL A 65 9.53 -15.26 5.31
N ALA A 66 9.14 -15.71 4.10
CA ALA A 66 9.67 -15.22 2.83
C ALA A 66 8.87 -14.02 2.26
N GLY A 67 7.65 -13.82 2.75
CA GLY A 67 6.79 -12.70 2.37
C GLY A 67 5.56 -12.63 3.25
N TYR A 68 4.84 -11.51 3.18
CA TYR A 68 3.58 -11.33 3.90
C TYR A 68 2.64 -10.38 3.16
N ALA A 69 1.39 -10.38 3.55
CA ALA A 69 0.38 -9.44 3.08
C ALA A 69 -0.56 -9.08 4.24
N THR A 70 -0.90 -7.78 4.34
CA THR A 70 -1.81 -7.24 5.32
C THR A 70 -3.02 -6.60 4.65
N ALA A 71 -4.20 -6.74 5.26
CA ALA A 71 -5.42 -6.12 4.77
C ALA A 71 -6.37 -5.80 5.92
N LEU A 72 -7.28 -4.86 5.69
CA LEU A 72 -8.38 -4.54 6.58
C LEU A 72 -9.64 -4.23 5.76
N ILE A 73 -10.81 -4.32 6.40
CA ILE A 73 -12.08 -3.94 5.79
C ILE A 73 -12.41 -2.53 6.27
N VAL A 74 -12.83 -1.67 5.34
CA VAL A 74 -13.20 -0.27 5.60
C VAL A 74 -14.44 0.11 4.82
N GLN A 75 -15.13 1.17 5.25
CA GLN A 75 -16.09 1.89 4.43
C GLN A 75 -15.48 3.21 3.98
N LEU A 76 -15.44 3.43 2.67
CA LEU A 76 -14.91 4.66 2.10
C LEU A 76 -16.05 5.51 1.54
N ASP A 77 -15.84 6.82 1.54
CA ASP A 77 -16.68 7.75 0.81
C ASP A 77 -16.26 7.74 -0.67
N ASP A 78 -17.16 7.35 -1.55
CA ASP A 78 -16.89 7.27 -3.00
C ASP A 78 -16.73 8.65 -3.64
N GLU A 79 -17.22 9.70 -3.01
CA GLU A 79 -17.05 11.09 -3.45
C GLU A 79 -15.70 11.68 -3.02
N SER A 80 -15.03 11.05 -2.07
CA SER A 80 -13.70 11.46 -1.64
C SER A 80 -12.69 11.26 -2.77
N HIS A 81 -11.79 12.23 -2.94
CA HIS A 81 -10.76 12.13 -3.96
C HIS A 81 -9.77 11.00 -3.68
N TRP A 82 -9.31 10.89 -2.45
CA TRP A 82 -8.40 9.84 -1.95
C TRP A 82 -8.18 10.01 -0.43
N TYR A 83 -7.70 8.96 0.22
CA TYR A 83 -7.31 8.94 1.62
C TYR A 83 -5.81 8.73 1.73
N THR A 84 -5.15 9.28 2.73
CA THR A 84 -3.77 8.93 3.05
C THR A 84 -3.69 7.54 3.68
N TYR A 85 -2.48 6.98 3.73
CA TYR A 85 -2.25 5.71 4.40
C TYR A 85 -2.64 5.76 5.88
N GLU A 86 -2.29 6.85 6.56
CA GLU A 86 -2.61 7.09 7.97
C GLU A 86 -4.12 7.17 8.21
N GLU A 87 -4.86 7.83 7.32
CA GLU A 87 -6.31 7.93 7.42
C GLU A 87 -6.98 6.57 7.27
N ILE A 88 -6.60 5.78 6.25
CA ILE A 88 -7.22 4.47 6.00
C ILE A 88 -6.86 3.47 7.10
N THR A 89 -5.64 3.49 7.61
CA THR A 89 -5.14 2.48 8.55
C THR A 89 -5.24 2.88 10.01
N GLY A 90 -5.66 4.13 10.30
CA GLY A 90 -5.60 4.67 11.66
C GLY A 90 -4.15 4.76 12.16
N GLY A 91 -3.26 5.36 11.33
CA GLY A 91 -1.84 5.48 11.66
C GLY A 91 -1.08 4.15 11.63
N GLY A 92 -1.44 3.24 10.75
CA GLY A 92 -0.78 1.92 10.60
C GLY A 92 -1.22 0.86 11.61
N THR A 93 -2.19 1.17 12.48
CA THR A 93 -2.64 0.26 13.55
C THR A 93 -3.81 -0.63 13.15
N PHE A 94 -4.49 -0.31 12.05
CA PHE A 94 -5.76 -0.89 11.59
C PHE A 94 -6.95 -0.63 12.54
N SER A 95 -6.86 0.43 13.38
CA SER A 95 -7.96 0.85 14.24
C SER A 95 -9.22 1.30 13.46
N THR A 96 -9.09 1.54 12.17
CA THR A 96 -10.18 1.84 11.23
C THR A 96 -10.87 0.60 10.67
N HIS A 97 -10.40 -0.60 11.03
CA HIS A 97 -11.05 -1.83 10.58
C HIS A 97 -12.50 -1.88 11.02
N ASP A 98 -13.42 -2.03 10.06
CA ASP A 98 -14.84 -2.22 10.30
C ASP A 98 -15.37 -3.38 9.46
N PRO A 99 -15.73 -4.51 10.08
CA PRO A 99 -16.21 -5.69 9.35
C PRO A 99 -17.54 -5.43 8.61
N SER A 100 -18.26 -4.35 8.92
CA SER A 100 -19.50 -3.95 8.23
C SER A 100 -19.26 -3.02 7.02
N GLY A 101 -18.02 -2.65 6.72
CA GLY A 101 -17.65 -1.92 5.50
C GLY A 101 -17.73 -2.76 4.24
N ASP A 102 -17.63 -2.15 3.08
CA ASP A 102 -17.77 -2.80 1.77
C ASP A 102 -16.47 -2.98 0.98
N THR A 103 -15.38 -2.42 1.47
CA THR A 103 -14.12 -2.34 0.72
C THR A 103 -12.99 -3.04 1.49
N LEU A 104 -12.27 -3.95 0.83
CA LEU A 104 -11.01 -4.48 1.35
C LEU A 104 -9.87 -3.53 0.97
N TYR A 105 -9.15 -3.03 1.95
CA TYR A 105 -7.91 -2.30 1.70
C TYR A 105 -6.73 -3.25 1.85
N GLY A 106 -5.96 -3.42 0.76
CA GLY A 106 -4.70 -4.14 0.76
C GLY A 106 -3.58 -3.20 1.20
N ALA A 107 -3.25 -3.21 2.49
CA ALA A 107 -2.39 -2.19 3.09
C ALA A 107 -0.91 -2.37 2.75
N ASP A 108 -0.40 -3.59 2.83
CA ASP A 108 0.99 -3.88 2.47
C ASP A 108 1.13 -5.30 1.90
N ILE A 109 2.11 -5.49 1.03
CA ILE A 109 2.54 -6.78 0.51
C ILE A 109 4.05 -6.75 0.24
N ALA A 110 4.79 -7.58 0.93
CA ALA A 110 6.22 -7.64 0.82
C ALA A 110 6.73 -9.06 0.57
N VAL A 111 7.81 -9.16 -0.19
CA VAL A 111 8.54 -10.42 -0.44
C VAL A 111 10.02 -10.12 -0.33
N ARG A 112 10.72 -10.91 0.48
CA ARG A 112 12.18 -10.83 0.62
C ARG A 112 12.84 -10.87 -0.76
N PRO A 113 13.89 -10.07 -1.02
CA PRO A 113 14.54 -9.99 -2.34
C PRO A 113 14.92 -11.34 -2.92
N GLU A 114 15.50 -12.23 -2.11
CA GLU A 114 15.98 -13.56 -2.52
C GLU A 114 14.84 -14.52 -2.91
N TYR A 115 13.60 -14.24 -2.49
CA TYR A 115 12.41 -15.04 -2.83
C TYR A 115 11.51 -14.37 -3.86
N ARG A 116 11.91 -13.24 -4.43
CA ARG A 116 11.17 -12.59 -5.52
C ARG A 116 11.18 -13.46 -6.78
N ARG A 117 10.18 -13.29 -7.65
CA ARG A 117 9.99 -14.06 -8.90
C ARG A 117 9.70 -15.55 -8.73
N HIS A 118 9.39 -16.02 -7.50
CA HIS A 118 8.95 -17.40 -7.21
C HIS A 118 7.42 -17.52 -7.07
N GLY A 119 6.64 -16.52 -7.51
CA GLY A 119 5.17 -16.54 -7.48
C GLY A 119 4.54 -16.29 -6.11
N ILE A 120 5.33 -15.88 -5.09
CA ILE A 120 4.83 -15.63 -3.73
C ILE A 120 3.78 -14.53 -3.73
N SER A 121 4.08 -13.38 -4.32
CA SER A 121 3.14 -12.25 -4.36
C SER A 121 1.81 -12.63 -5.01
N ARG A 122 1.83 -13.42 -6.11
CA ARG A 122 0.62 -13.92 -6.76
C ARG A 122 -0.25 -14.69 -5.78
N GLN A 123 0.33 -15.64 -5.04
CA GLN A 123 -0.42 -16.44 -4.08
C GLN A 123 -0.95 -15.61 -2.89
N LEU A 124 -0.22 -14.59 -2.46
CA LEU A 124 -0.70 -13.63 -1.45
C LEU A 124 -1.88 -12.80 -1.97
N TYR A 125 -1.84 -12.34 -3.23
CA TYR A 125 -3.00 -11.68 -3.86
C TYR A 125 -4.20 -12.61 -3.98
N GLU A 126 -4.01 -13.87 -4.34
CA GLU A 126 -5.08 -14.88 -4.39
C GLU A 126 -5.77 -15.02 -3.02
N LYS A 127 -5.02 -14.96 -1.90
CA LYS A 127 -5.60 -14.96 -0.54
C LYS A 127 -6.43 -13.71 -0.27
N ARG A 128 -5.95 -12.50 -0.64
CA ARG A 128 -6.73 -11.26 -0.52
C ARG A 128 -8.02 -11.31 -1.35
N ILE A 129 -7.96 -11.80 -2.57
CA ILE A 129 -9.15 -12.04 -3.42
C ILE A 129 -10.11 -13.01 -2.73
N GLY A 130 -9.59 -14.05 -2.09
CA GLY A 130 -10.37 -14.97 -1.28
C GLY A 130 -11.09 -14.29 -0.11
N ILE A 131 -10.45 -13.35 0.58
CA ILE A 131 -11.09 -12.52 1.63
C ILE A 131 -12.21 -11.68 1.03
N MET A 132 -11.93 -10.93 -0.03
CA MET A 132 -12.93 -10.08 -0.71
C MET A 132 -14.19 -10.87 -1.07
N LYS A 133 -14.03 -12.06 -1.63
CA LYS A 133 -15.15 -12.95 -1.99
C LYS A 133 -15.86 -13.54 -0.77
N ARG A 134 -15.11 -14.03 0.23
CA ARG A 134 -15.67 -14.64 1.44
C ARG A 134 -16.52 -13.69 2.26
N TYR A 135 -16.07 -12.44 2.37
CA TYR A 135 -16.80 -11.38 3.08
C TYR A 135 -17.81 -10.66 2.17
N ASN A 136 -17.99 -11.11 0.92
CA ASN A 136 -18.85 -10.46 -0.05
C ASN A 136 -18.63 -8.94 -0.11
N LEU A 137 -17.37 -8.52 -0.22
CA LEU A 137 -17.01 -7.10 -0.34
C LEU A 137 -17.19 -6.64 -1.77
N ARG A 138 -17.58 -5.38 -1.96
CA ARG A 138 -17.84 -4.79 -3.27
C ARG A 138 -16.58 -4.70 -4.13
N ARG A 139 -15.46 -4.37 -3.49
CA ARG A 139 -14.17 -4.17 -4.15
C ARG A 139 -12.99 -4.40 -3.20
N MET A 140 -11.82 -4.46 -3.80
CA MET A 140 -10.55 -4.35 -3.11
C MET A 140 -9.77 -3.17 -3.70
N ILE A 141 -9.18 -2.32 -2.85
CA ILE A 141 -8.30 -1.24 -3.25
C ILE A 141 -6.90 -1.42 -2.65
N ALA A 142 -5.94 -0.79 -3.29
CA ALA A 142 -4.58 -0.63 -2.78
C ALA A 142 -3.98 0.68 -3.32
N TYR A 143 -2.97 1.18 -2.63
CA TYR A 143 -2.11 2.23 -3.18
C TYR A 143 -0.74 1.62 -3.48
N GLY A 144 -0.37 1.64 -4.74
CA GLY A 144 0.86 1.02 -5.24
C GLY A 144 1.92 2.06 -5.54
N ARG A 145 3.14 1.86 -5.03
CA ARG A 145 4.32 2.63 -5.44
C ARG A 145 4.67 2.35 -6.88
N ILE A 146 5.42 3.26 -7.51
CA ILE A 146 5.92 3.11 -8.87
C ILE A 146 7.45 3.32 -8.92
N PRO A 147 8.25 2.46 -8.25
CA PRO A 147 9.68 2.69 -8.03
C PRO A 147 10.51 2.75 -9.31
N GLY A 148 10.00 2.24 -10.43
CA GLY A 148 10.65 2.37 -11.73
C GLY A 148 10.63 3.79 -12.30
N TYR A 149 9.74 4.66 -11.80
CA TYR A 149 9.57 6.02 -12.32
C TYR A 149 10.78 6.92 -12.09
N THR A 150 11.47 6.80 -10.96
CA THR A 150 12.67 7.60 -10.64
C THR A 150 13.69 7.61 -11.76
N LYS A 151 13.84 6.49 -12.48
CA LYS A 151 14.85 6.34 -13.57
C LYS A 151 14.52 7.16 -14.81
N ILE A 152 13.30 7.63 -14.94
CA ILE A 152 12.79 8.25 -16.18
C ILE A 152 12.00 9.55 -15.95
N ALA A 153 11.88 10.00 -14.73
CA ALA A 153 11.11 11.19 -14.35
C ALA A 153 11.51 12.47 -15.12
N GLY A 154 12.78 12.59 -15.55
CA GLY A 154 13.22 13.69 -16.41
C GLY A 154 12.81 13.59 -17.87
N LYS A 155 12.14 12.49 -18.31
CA LYS A 155 11.78 12.23 -19.71
C LYS A 155 10.28 12.17 -19.96
N MET A 156 9.49 11.89 -18.94
CA MET A 156 8.04 11.80 -19.03
C MET A 156 7.37 12.02 -17.66
N THR A 157 6.08 12.35 -17.65
CA THR A 157 5.29 12.48 -16.44
C THR A 157 5.00 11.12 -15.78
N ALA A 158 4.57 11.14 -14.52
CA ALA A 158 4.18 9.91 -13.81
C ALA A 158 2.96 9.24 -14.46
N GLU A 159 2.02 10.03 -14.96
CA GLU A 159 0.84 9.58 -15.68
C GLU A 159 1.20 8.86 -16.99
N GLU A 160 2.11 9.46 -17.80
CA GLU A 160 2.61 8.85 -19.03
C GLU A 160 3.33 7.54 -18.75
N TYR A 161 4.16 7.52 -17.69
CA TYR A 161 4.84 6.29 -17.26
C TYR A 161 3.84 5.19 -16.88
N VAL A 162 2.89 5.52 -16.02
CA VAL A 162 1.84 4.57 -15.58
C VAL A 162 1.06 4.04 -16.78
N GLN A 163 0.69 4.92 -17.73
CA GLN A 163 0.00 4.49 -18.95
C GLN A 163 0.83 3.52 -19.78
N LYS A 164 2.15 3.77 -19.93
CA LYS A 164 3.05 2.84 -20.63
C LYS A 164 3.22 1.50 -19.93
N VAL A 165 3.13 1.48 -18.60
CA VAL A 165 3.13 0.21 -17.84
C VAL A 165 1.81 -0.53 -18.03
N ILE A 166 0.67 0.18 -18.08
CA ILE A 166 -0.66 -0.40 -18.34
C ILE A 166 -0.72 -1.05 -19.73
N THR A 167 -0.17 -0.39 -20.76
CA THR A 167 -0.14 -0.90 -22.14
C THR A 167 0.91 -1.98 -22.36
N GLY A 168 1.81 -2.20 -21.39
CA GLY A 168 2.89 -3.18 -21.51
C GLY A 168 4.12 -2.68 -22.29
N GLU A 169 4.15 -1.41 -22.70
CA GLU A 169 5.31 -0.79 -23.30
C GLU A 169 6.49 -0.65 -22.33
N MET A 170 6.17 -0.55 -21.03
CA MET A 170 7.16 -0.51 -19.95
C MET A 170 6.77 -1.48 -18.83
N THR A 171 7.72 -1.73 -17.93
CA THR A 171 7.48 -2.55 -16.74
C THR A 171 7.88 -1.79 -15.49
N ASP A 172 7.09 -1.95 -14.42
CA ASP A 172 7.40 -1.43 -13.11
C ASP A 172 7.42 -2.58 -12.09
N PRO A 173 8.37 -2.65 -11.17
CA PRO A 173 8.47 -3.75 -10.21
C PRO A 173 7.22 -3.97 -9.35
N SER A 174 6.53 -2.88 -8.97
CA SER A 174 5.34 -2.91 -8.14
C SER A 174 4.06 -2.89 -8.98
N LEU A 175 3.87 -1.87 -9.82
CA LEU A 175 2.64 -1.69 -10.59
C LEU A 175 2.35 -2.88 -11.52
N SER A 176 3.37 -3.43 -12.19
CA SER A 176 3.17 -4.61 -13.06
C SER A 176 2.69 -5.85 -12.28
N ALA A 177 3.05 -5.98 -11.00
CA ALA A 177 2.58 -7.07 -10.17
C ALA A 177 1.09 -6.88 -9.79
N HIS A 178 0.68 -5.65 -9.48
CA HIS A 178 -0.72 -5.31 -9.22
C HIS A 178 -1.62 -5.54 -10.45
N LEU A 179 -1.19 -5.08 -11.62
CA LEU A 179 -1.92 -5.28 -12.87
C LEU A 179 -2.09 -6.77 -13.20
N ARG A 180 -1.02 -7.57 -13.05
CA ARG A 180 -1.12 -9.04 -13.22
C ARG A 180 -2.02 -9.72 -12.20
N ALA A 181 -2.18 -9.14 -11.00
CA ALA A 181 -3.12 -9.65 -10.00
C ALA A 181 -4.59 -9.32 -10.32
N GLY A 182 -4.83 -8.43 -11.30
CA GLY A 182 -6.18 -8.05 -11.74
C GLY A 182 -6.66 -6.68 -11.26
N TYR A 183 -5.77 -5.86 -10.68
CA TYR A 183 -6.10 -4.46 -10.38
C TYR A 183 -6.13 -3.60 -11.65
N THR A 184 -6.95 -2.56 -11.60
CA THR A 184 -6.96 -1.46 -12.56
C THR A 184 -6.49 -0.19 -11.87
N VAL A 185 -5.76 0.67 -12.60
CA VAL A 185 -5.36 1.98 -12.09
C VAL A 185 -6.54 2.94 -12.20
N ARG A 186 -6.88 3.60 -11.10
CA ARG A 186 -7.92 4.64 -11.04
C ARG A 186 -7.33 6.04 -11.11
N ARG A 187 -6.20 6.26 -10.45
CA ARG A 187 -5.50 7.56 -10.42
C ARG A 187 -4.02 7.38 -10.19
N VAL A 188 -3.25 8.35 -10.63
CA VAL A 188 -1.90 8.63 -10.14
C VAL A 188 -2.01 9.73 -9.08
N LEU A 189 -1.31 9.56 -7.97
CA LEU A 189 -1.37 10.45 -6.81
C LEU A 189 0.05 10.87 -6.44
N LEU A 190 0.20 12.12 -6.05
CA LEU A 190 1.43 12.64 -5.45
C LEU A 190 1.24 12.76 -3.94
N ASP A 191 2.30 12.51 -3.16
CA ASP A 191 2.35 12.68 -1.70
C ASP A 191 1.31 11.85 -0.91
N PHE A 192 0.92 10.69 -1.45
CA PHE A 192 0.15 9.71 -0.69
C PHE A 192 0.99 9.05 0.41
N LEU A 193 2.21 8.70 0.08
CA LEU A 193 3.21 8.09 0.95
C LEU A 193 4.59 8.67 0.59
N TRP A 194 5.39 8.96 1.60
CA TRP A 194 6.78 9.34 1.37
C TRP A 194 7.56 8.14 0.84
N ASP A 195 8.06 8.25 -0.40
CA ASP A 195 8.82 7.20 -1.07
C ASP A 195 9.75 7.79 -2.15
N ASP A 196 11.01 7.95 -1.81
CA ASP A 196 12.03 8.48 -2.72
C ASP A 196 12.15 7.66 -4.00
N SER A 197 11.95 6.33 -3.92
CA SER A 197 12.05 5.44 -5.07
C SER A 197 11.01 5.69 -6.14
N SER A 198 9.87 6.27 -5.77
CA SER A 198 8.76 6.66 -6.65
C SER A 198 8.60 8.18 -6.78
N LEU A 199 9.51 8.98 -6.22
CA LEU A 199 9.38 10.44 -6.11
C LEU A 199 8.03 10.84 -5.50
N ASN A 200 7.59 10.14 -4.46
CA ASN A 200 6.30 10.27 -3.76
C ASN A 200 5.05 10.01 -4.64
N TYR A 201 5.22 9.51 -5.88
CA TYR A 201 4.08 9.10 -6.69
C TYR A 201 3.58 7.72 -6.31
N SER A 202 2.26 7.58 -6.29
CA SER A 202 1.55 6.32 -6.05
C SER A 202 0.40 6.17 -7.04
N THR A 203 -0.07 4.95 -7.21
CA THR A 203 -1.28 4.66 -7.98
C THR A 203 -2.40 4.21 -7.07
N LEU A 204 -3.59 4.81 -7.16
CA LEU A 204 -4.80 4.24 -6.60
C LEU A 204 -5.25 3.09 -7.51
N LEU A 205 -5.30 1.92 -6.94
CA LEU A 205 -5.59 0.66 -7.60
C LEU A 205 -6.92 0.10 -7.09
N GLU A 206 -7.74 -0.42 -7.98
CA GLU A 206 -9.02 -1.03 -7.63
C GLU A 206 -9.22 -2.35 -8.36
N MET A 207 -9.80 -3.30 -7.65
CA MET A 207 -10.29 -4.57 -8.20
C MET A 207 -11.74 -4.73 -7.77
N ALA A 208 -12.67 -4.71 -8.72
CA ALA A 208 -14.08 -4.97 -8.46
C ALA A 208 -14.33 -6.45 -8.16
N ASN A 209 -15.22 -6.73 -7.24
CA ASN A 209 -15.71 -8.09 -7.02
C ASN A 209 -16.88 -8.39 -7.96
N THR A 210 -16.62 -9.07 -9.05
CA THR A 210 -17.65 -9.45 -10.04
C THR A 210 -18.73 -10.38 -9.48
N GLY A 211 -18.48 -11.02 -8.34
CA GLY A 211 -19.44 -11.86 -7.63
C GLY A 211 -20.11 -11.17 -6.45
N TYR A 212 -20.00 -9.85 -6.32
CA TYR A 212 -20.62 -9.09 -5.25
C TYR A 212 -22.16 -9.18 -5.31
N GLN A 213 -22.77 -9.49 -4.17
CA GLN A 213 -24.22 -9.63 -4.00
C GLN A 213 -24.69 -8.61 -2.95
N PRO A 214 -25.15 -7.41 -3.37
CA PRO A 214 -25.51 -6.32 -2.45
C PRO A 214 -26.55 -6.73 -1.41
N GLU A 215 -27.53 -7.54 -1.82
CA GLU A 215 -28.62 -8.03 -0.97
C GLU A 215 -28.14 -8.95 0.15
N LYS A 216 -26.96 -9.53 0.04
CA LYS A 216 -26.36 -10.41 1.04
C LYS A 216 -25.39 -9.66 1.97
N ARG A 217 -25.19 -8.35 1.77
CA ARG A 217 -24.32 -7.57 2.60
C ARG A 217 -24.99 -6.30 3.08
N ARG A 218 -25.27 -6.25 4.35
CA ARG A 218 -25.73 -5.03 5.02
C ARG A 218 -24.52 -4.19 5.36
N ILE A 219 -24.36 -3.05 4.72
CA ILE A 219 -23.37 -2.06 5.06
C ILE A 219 -23.94 -1.24 6.22
N ALA A 220 -23.28 -1.29 7.38
CA ALA A 220 -23.64 -0.52 8.57
C ALA A 220 -22.51 0.43 8.99
N ALA A 221 -21.33 0.28 8.41
CA ALA A 221 -20.18 1.15 8.66
C ALA A 221 -20.44 2.55 8.10
N ALA A 222 -20.15 3.57 8.92
CA ALA A 222 -20.06 4.93 8.41
C ALA A 222 -18.78 5.08 7.55
N PRO A 223 -18.83 5.87 6.45
CA PRO A 223 -17.64 6.18 5.69
C PRO A 223 -16.57 6.83 6.58
N LEU A 224 -15.31 6.46 6.35
CA LEU A 224 -14.19 7.09 7.02
C LEU A 224 -14.21 8.59 6.75
N GLN A 225 -14.20 9.37 7.81
CA GLN A 225 -14.16 10.81 7.69
C GLN A 225 -12.73 11.26 7.39
N ARG A 226 -12.57 12.00 6.32
CA ARG A 226 -11.31 12.64 6.02
C ARG A 226 -11.09 13.81 6.98
N VAL A 227 -9.97 13.81 7.69
CA VAL A 227 -9.54 14.96 8.46
C VAL A 227 -9.05 16.04 7.51
N VAL A 228 -9.90 16.98 7.15
CA VAL A 228 -9.53 18.13 6.32
C VAL A 228 -8.64 19.05 7.14
N ARG A 229 -7.34 18.94 6.99
CA ARG A 229 -6.39 19.92 7.55
C ARG A 229 -6.40 21.14 6.65
N ARG A 230 -6.98 22.25 7.11
CA ARG A 230 -6.85 23.54 6.45
C ARG A 230 -5.53 24.16 6.87
N VAL A 231 -4.55 24.16 5.97
CA VAL A 231 -3.33 24.93 6.14
C VAL A 231 -3.52 26.27 5.43
N ARG A 232 -3.45 27.39 6.19
CA ARG A 232 -3.34 28.71 5.59
C ARG A 232 -1.87 28.97 5.30
N VAL A 233 -1.49 28.96 4.03
CA VAL A 233 -0.16 29.37 3.59
C VAL A 233 -0.25 30.85 3.21
N CYS A 234 0.46 31.70 3.93
CA CYS A 234 0.70 33.08 3.56
C CYS A 234 2.06 33.14 2.85
N ALA A 235 2.07 33.27 1.54
CA ALA A 235 3.27 33.52 0.78
C ALA A 235 3.46 35.05 0.67
N ALA A 236 4.42 35.60 1.39
CA ALA A 236 4.85 36.98 1.22
C ALA A 236 6.01 36.99 0.20
N GLN A 237 5.77 37.53 -0.98
CA GLN A 237 6.85 37.82 -1.91
C GLN A 237 7.49 39.12 -1.50
N TRP A 238 8.63 39.02 -0.82
CA TRP A 238 9.37 40.17 -0.39
C TRP A 238 10.25 40.66 -1.54
N CYS A 239 9.94 41.85 -2.05
CA CYS A 239 10.82 42.51 -2.99
C CYS A 239 11.85 43.34 -2.16
N MET A 240 13.08 42.82 -2.04
CA MET A 240 14.15 43.54 -1.41
C MET A 240 14.49 44.79 -2.25
N ARG A 241 14.16 45.99 -1.73
CA ARG A 241 14.66 47.22 -2.28
C ARG A 241 16.00 47.56 -1.60
N PRO A 242 16.99 48.07 -2.33
CA PRO A 242 18.17 48.59 -1.68
C PRO A 242 17.73 49.77 -0.78
N ILE A 243 18.06 49.70 0.50
CA ILE A 243 17.82 50.73 1.50
C ILE A 243 19.11 51.54 1.64
N HIS A 244 19.04 52.80 1.32
CA HIS A 244 20.19 53.70 1.30
C HIS A 244 20.24 54.62 2.49
N SER A 245 19.20 54.69 3.34
CA SER A 245 19.15 55.49 4.55
C SER A 245 18.22 54.88 5.61
N TRP A 246 18.39 55.30 6.88
CA TRP A 246 17.52 54.94 7.99
C TRP A 246 16.05 55.41 7.78
N GLU A 247 15.89 56.55 7.14
CA GLU A 247 14.54 57.10 6.85
C GLU A 247 13.78 56.27 5.81
N GLU A 248 14.49 55.61 4.91
CA GLU A 248 13.90 54.63 3.97
C GLU A 248 13.53 53.31 4.63
N PHE A 249 14.21 52.93 5.72
CA PHE A 249 13.94 51.73 6.47
C PHE A 249 12.67 51.82 7.32
N GLU A 250 12.35 53.02 7.82
CA GLU A 250 11.18 53.25 8.69
C GLU A 250 9.86 53.46 7.93
N ARG A 251 9.88 53.48 6.60
CA ARG A 251 8.69 53.55 5.72
C ARG A 251 8.29 52.20 5.19
#